data_9848c5cb2152dfc1adec11022cb34edf
#
_entry.id   9848c5cb2152dfc1adec11022cb34edf
#
_cell.length_a   1.000
_cell.length_b   1.000
_cell.length_c   1.000
_cell.angle_alpha   90.00
_cell.angle_beta   90.00
_cell.angle_gamma   90.00
#
_symmetry.space_group_name_H-M   'P 1'
#
loop_
_entity.id
_entity.type
_entity.pdbx_description
1 polymer ?
#
loop_
_entity_poly.entity_id
_entity_poly.type
_entity_poly.pdbx_seq_one_letter_code
_entity_poly.pdbx_strand_id
1 'polypeptide(L)'
;MTVEFGLLLLESALLVATIMLLVYGIHEGKKRDDLLKEVGRATKVLTRQEYFFSIMNAMLDAKQEIIGCITGTPPSTDDMQMTRHIADAIENMTRKGVSIKYLLPKFPDRLQIGAMYTKAGAEVRFSSCLMVHSIRYSVVDERIVVIGIPEDIGEREATKKGYTIPSEGLAIVLKNYFNDCEKQTSLKEYILEVIEQTGATIEHLAKEFRLDEKELKKLVQ
;
A
#
# COMPACT_ATOMS: atom_id res chain seq x y z
N MET A 1 -49.47 -19.09 52.05
CA MET A 1 -48.37 -18.10 52.29
C MET A 1 -47.02 -18.56 51.79
N THR A 2 -46.50 -19.76 52.05
CA THR A 2 -45.17 -20.22 51.63
C THR A 2 -45.04 -20.50 50.13
N VAL A 3 -46.08 -20.99 49.46
CA VAL A 3 -46.06 -21.30 48.02
C VAL A 3 -46.08 -20.02 47.17
N GLU A 4 -46.90 -19.05 47.55
CA GLU A 4 -47.02 -17.74 46.87
C GLU A 4 -45.72 -16.96 46.96
N PHE A 5 -45.03 -16.99 48.09
CA PHE A 5 -43.73 -16.35 48.27
C PHE A 5 -42.63 -17.03 47.40
N GLY A 6 -42.68 -18.37 47.31
CA GLY A 6 -41.77 -19.14 46.43
C GLY A 6 -41.97 -18.82 44.96
N LEU A 7 -43.23 -18.67 44.52
CA LEU A 7 -43.56 -18.26 43.14
C LEU A 7 -43.06 -16.85 42.83
N LEU A 8 -43.22 -15.90 43.73
CA LEU A 8 -42.77 -14.52 43.56
C LEU A 8 -41.25 -14.40 43.48
N LEU A 9 -40.51 -15.21 44.23
CA LEU A 9 -39.06 -15.31 44.16
C LEU A 9 -38.62 -15.89 42.79
N LEU A 10 -39.30 -16.93 42.29
CA LEU A 10 -39.00 -17.54 41.01
C LEU A 10 -39.25 -16.56 39.85
N GLU A 11 -40.38 -15.84 39.86
CA GLU A 11 -40.70 -14.82 38.86
C GLU A 11 -39.66 -13.69 38.86
N SER A 12 -39.25 -13.23 40.04
CA SER A 12 -38.21 -12.20 40.14
C SER A 12 -36.86 -12.66 39.61
N ALA A 13 -36.48 -13.91 39.88
CA ALA A 13 -35.24 -14.50 39.40
C ALA A 13 -35.26 -14.65 37.85
N LEU A 14 -36.38 -15.10 37.28
CA LEU A 14 -36.58 -15.21 35.85
C LEU A 14 -36.53 -13.84 35.15
N LEU A 15 -37.14 -12.83 35.76
CA LEU A 15 -37.11 -11.45 35.24
C LEU A 15 -35.68 -10.91 35.19
N VAL A 16 -34.91 -11.08 36.26
CA VAL A 16 -33.52 -10.66 36.32
C VAL A 16 -32.68 -11.40 35.28
N ALA A 17 -32.85 -12.72 35.14
CA ALA A 17 -32.17 -13.50 34.13
C ALA A 17 -32.49 -13.04 32.69
N THR A 18 -33.77 -12.72 32.44
CA THR A 18 -34.23 -12.22 31.14
C THR A 18 -33.62 -10.85 30.82
N ILE A 19 -33.56 -9.95 31.81
CA ILE A 19 -32.92 -8.63 31.65
C ILE A 19 -31.42 -8.79 31.35
N MET A 20 -30.72 -9.67 32.08
CA MET A 20 -29.28 -9.94 31.81
C MET A 20 -29.07 -10.49 30.42
N LEU A 21 -29.88 -11.42 29.94
CA LEU A 21 -29.79 -11.96 28.58
C LEU A 21 -30.09 -10.90 27.51
N LEU A 22 -31.05 -10.01 27.76
CA LEU A 22 -31.33 -8.89 26.85
C LEU A 22 -30.16 -7.91 26.77
N VAL A 23 -29.58 -7.52 27.92
CA VAL A 23 -28.40 -6.62 27.95
C VAL A 23 -27.21 -7.27 27.25
N TYR A 24 -26.97 -8.55 27.50
CA TYR A 24 -25.92 -9.31 26.81
C TYR A 24 -26.15 -9.37 25.29
N GLY A 25 -27.39 -9.66 24.88
CA GLY A 25 -27.75 -9.70 23.44
C GLY A 25 -27.59 -8.36 22.74
N ILE A 26 -27.92 -7.24 23.41
CA ILE A 26 -27.71 -5.88 22.87
C ILE A 26 -26.22 -5.58 22.78
N HIS A 27 -25.43 -5.95 23.78
CA HIS A 27 -23.99 -5.74 23.79
C HIS A 27 -23.30 -6.53 22.67
N GLU A 28 -23.64 -7.80 22.49
CA GLU A 28 -23.13 -8.67 21.43
C GLU A 28 -23.55 -8.17 20.03
N GLY A 29 -24.80 -7.72 19.90
CA GLY A 29 -25.31 -7.10 18.66
C GLY A 29 -24.51 -5.85 18.26
N LYS A 30 -24.23 -4.97 19.23
CA LYS A 30 -23.43 -3.77 18.99
C LYS A 30 -22.00 -4.11 18.55
N LYS A 31 -21.39 -5.08 19.22
CA LYS A 31 -20.03 -5.55 18.86
C LYS A 31 -19.97 -6.14 17.45
N ARG A 32 -21.01 -6.89 17.07
CA ARG A 32 -21.14 -7.44 15.70
C ARG A 32 -21.36 -6.34 14.67
N ASP A 33 -22.16 -5.31 14.96
CA ASP A 33 -22.39 -4.17 14.07
C ASP A 33 -21.09 -3.34 13.88
N ASP A 34 -20.31 -3.17 14.93
CA ASP A 34 -19.02 -2.47 14.85
C ASP A 34 -18.02 -3.27 14.00
N LEU A 35 -17.98 -4.60 14.16
CA LEU A 35 -17.17 -5.48 13.30
C LEU A 35 -17.64 -5.43 11.83
N LEU A 36 -18.94 -5.44 11.57
CA LEU A 36 -19.48 -5.33 10.22
C LEU A 36 -19.15 -3.98 9.57
N LYS A 37 -19.18 -2.88 10.34
CA LYS A 37 -18.75 -1.56 9.87
C LYS A 37 -17.26 -1.52 9.59
N GLU A 38 -16.44 -2.16 10.42
CA GLU A 38 -15.00 -2.24 10.24
C GLU A 38 -14.62 -3.07 9.00
N VAL A 39 -15.26 -4.23 8.81
CA VAL A 39 -15.14 -5.05 7.59
C VAL A 39 -15.65 -4.28 6.36
N GLY A 40 -16.77 -3.57 6.47
CA GLY A 40 -17.30 -2.72 5.39
C GLY A 40 -16.38 -1.56 5.03
N ARG A 41 -15.63 -1.00 5.97
CA ARG A 41 -14.57 -0.01 5.71
C ARG A 41 -13.35 -0.65 5.07
N ALA A 42 -12.98 -1.86 5.50
CA ALA A 42 -11.85 -2.60 4.97
C ALA A 42 -12.05 -3.09 3.53
N THR A 43 -13.29 -3.31 3.11
CA THR A 43 -13.66 -3.77 1.76
C THR A 43 -14.10 -2.64 0.84
N LYS A 44 -13.76 -1.38 1.13
CA LYS A 44 -14.10 -0.28 0.22
C LYS A 44 -13.36 -0.49 -1.10
N VAL A 45 -14.12 -0.78 -2.15
CA VAL A 45 -13.62 -0.79 -3.52
C VAL A 45 -13.40 0.66 -3.94
N LEU A 46 -12.17 0.99 -4.26
CA LEU A 46 -11.75 2.32 -4.67
C LEU A 46 -11.68 2.38 -6.20
N THR A 47 -12.19 3.43 -6.77
CA THR A 47 -11.86 3.80 -8.16
C THR A 47 -10.36 4.11 -8.25
N ARG A 48 -9.82 4.20 -9.48
CA ARG A 48 -8.43 4.56 -9.69
C ARG A 48 -8.03 5.87 -8.97
N GLN A 49 -8.86 6.91 -9.08
CA GLN A 49 -8.59 8.19 -8.41
C GLN A 49 -8.63 8.05 -6.88
N GLU A 50 -9.67 7.40 -6.36
CA GLU A 50 -9.77 7.13 -4.91
C GLU A 50 -8.62 6.28 -4.39
N TYR A 51 -8.11 5.34 -5.18
CA TYR A 51 -6.94 4.54 -4.84
C TYR A 51 -5.69 5.42 -4.64
N PHE A 52 -5.42 6.34 -5.58
CA PHE A 52 -4.31 7.28 -5.43
C PHE A 52 -4.49 8.22 -4.23
N PHE A 53 -5.70 8.74 -4.01
CA PHE A 53 -6.00 9.56 -2.83
C PHE A 53 -5.82 8.76 -1.53
N SER A 54 -6.22 7.49 -1.51
CA SER A 54 -6.03 6.63 -0.33
C SER A 54 -4.56 6.37 -0.04
N ILE A 55 -3.73 6.16 -1.06
CA ILE A 55 -2.27 6.06 -0.89
C ILE A 55 -1.73 7.37 -0.31
N MET A 56 -2.06 8.53 -0.89
CA MET A 56 -1.56 9.81 -0.42
C MET A 56 -1.98 10.10 1.03
N ASN A 57 -3.25 9.86 1.37
CA ASN A 57 -3.73 10.07 2.73
C ASN A 57 -3.02 9.14 3.72
N ALA A 58 -2.88 7.85 3.38
CA ALA A 58 -2.14 6.90 4.22
C ALA A 58 -0.67 7.31 4.40
N MET A 59 -0.03 7.81 3.33
CA MET A 59 1.34 8.32 3.38
C MET A 59 1.47 9.55 4.31
N LEU A 60 0.55 10.51 4.21
CA LEU A 60 0.58 11.73 5.02
C LEU A 60 0.38 11.46 6.52
N ASP A 61 -0.29 10.36 6.86
CA ASP A 61 -0.50 9.91 8.23
C ASP A 61 0.64 9.03 8.78
N ALA A 62 1.61 8.66 7.93
CA ALA A 62 2.75 7.82 8.31
C ALA A 62 3.66 8.51 9.33
N LYS A 63 4.16 7.73 10.29
CA LYS A 63 5.05 8.20 11.36
C LYS A 63 6.44 7.56 11.33
N GLN A 64 6.56 6.37 10.78
CA GLN A 64 7.79 5.57 10.83
C GLN A 64 8.25 5.08 9.46
N GLU A 65 7.44 4.29 8.77
CA GLU A 65 7.85 3.61 7.56
C GLU A 65 6.71 3.44 6.56
N ILE A 66 7.06 3.58 5.29
CA ILE A 66 6.22 3.21 4.15
C ILE A 66 7.03 2.25 3.29
N ILE A 67 6.49 1.06 3.05
CA ILE A 67 7.06 0.12 2.09
C ILE A 67 6.02 -0.24 1.04
N GLY A 68 6.44 -0.55 -0.18
CA GLY A 68 5.48 -0.96 -1.19
C GLY A 68 6.09 -1.56 -2.45
N CYS A 69 5.32 -2.44 -3.06
CA CYS A 69 5.54 -2.89 -4.43
C CYS A 69 4.64 -2.08 -5.36
N ILE A 70 5.26 -1.37 -6.30
CA ILE A 70 4.55 -0.49 -7.24
C ILE A 70 4.92 -0.85 -8.67
N THR A 71 4.01 -0.62 -9.61
CA THR A 71 4.32 -0.89 -11.03
C THR A 71 5.36 0.03 -11.61
N GLY A 72 5.42 1.27 -11.14
CA GLY A 72 6.29 2.29 -11.72
C GLY A 72 6.03 2.60 -13.19
N THR A 73 4.85 2.23 -13.72
CA THR A 73 4.48 2.52 -15.11
C THR A 73 4.56 4.02 -15.38
N PRO A 74 5.18 4.47 -16.47
CA PRO A 74 5.20 5.87 -16.84
C PRO A 74 3.77 6.42 -16.88
N PRO A 75 3.51 7.56 -16.22
CA PRO A 75 2.18 8.12 -16.14
C PRO A 75 1.70 8.60 -17.52
N SER A 76 0.42 8.40 -17.80
CA SER A 76 -0.25 9.11 -18.88
C SER A 76 -0.25 10.62 -18.61
N THR A 77 -0.60 11.44 -19.61
CA THR A 77 -0.76 12.89 -19.40
C THR A 77 -1.70 13.21 -18.25
N ASP A 78 -2.78 12.45 -18.10
CA ASP A 78 -3.81 12.65 -17.08
C ASP A 78 -3.33 12.24 -15.67
N ASP A 79 -2.42 11.26 -15.59
CA ASP A 79 -1.87 10.76 -14.34
C ASP A 79 -0.62 11.51 -13.89
N MET A 80 0.00 12.31 -14.76
CA MET A 80 1.26 12.99 -14.48
C MET A 80 1.15 13.91 -13.28
N GLN A 81 0.04 14.65 -13.15
CA GLN A 81 -0.19 15.52 -12.00
C GLN A 81 -0.26 14.72 -10.70
N MET A 82 -1.00 13.62 -10.71
CA MET A 82 -1.13 12.75 -9.53
C MET A 82 0.21 12.13 -9.14
N THR A 83 1.00 11.70 -10.13
CA THR A 83 2.34 11.14 -9.90
C THR A 83 3.28 12.16 -9.26
N ARG A 84 3.21 13.43 -9.67
CA ARG A 84 3.95 14.52 -9.03
C ARG A 84 3.50 14.74 -7.59
N HIS A 85 2.20 14.76 -7.32
CA HIS A 85 1.69 14.89 -5.94
C HIS A 85 2.18 13.75 -5.05
N ILE A 86 2.32 12.52 -5.58
CA ILE A 86 2.92 11.41 -4.82
C ILE A 86 4.40 11.69 -4.56
N ALA A 87 5.16 12.19 -5.55
CA ALA A 87 6.56 12.54 -5.35
C ALA A 87 6.74 13.66 -4.31
N ASP A 88 5.88 14.68 -4.34
CA ASP A 88 5.87 15.77 -3.35
C ASP A 88 5.53 15.22 -1.94
N ALA A 89 4.60 14.27 -1.85
CA ALA A 89 4.27 13.61 -0.59
C ALA A 89 5.45 12.79 -0.07
N ILE A 90 6.15 12.04 -0.93
CA ILE A 90 7.38 11.30 -0.58
C ILE A 90 8.41 12.28 0.00
N GLU A 91 8.71 13.38 -0.70
CA GLU A 91 9.69 14.37 -0.26
C GLU A 91 9.32 14.96 1.10
N ASN A 92 8.05 15.32 1.29
CA ASN A 92 7.56 15.87 2.55
C ASN A 92 7.72 14.87 3.72
N MET A 93 7.35 13.60 3.50
CA MET A 93 7.43 12.58 4.54
C MET A 93 8.86 12.18 4.85
N THR A 94 9.73 12.10 3.84
CA THR A 94 11.16 11.83 4.04
C THR A 94 11.83 12.94 4.84
N ARG A 95 11.48 14.21 4.59
CA ARG A 95 11.95 15.35 5.40
C ARG A 95 11.48 15.28 6.86
N LYS A 96 10.35 14.64 7.13
CA LYS A 96 9.84 14.37 8.49
C LYS A 96 10.51 13.17 9.16
N GLY A 97 11.42 12.48 8.48
CA GLY A 97 12.15 11.31 8.99
C GLY A 97 11.42 9.98 8.77
N VAL A 98 10.36 9.94 7.95
CA VAL A 98 9.69 8.68 7.57
C VAL A 98 10.55 7.94 6.56
N SER A 99 10.83 6.65 6.81
CA SER A 99 11.53 5.76 5.88
C SER A 99 10.57 5.34 4.77
N ILE A 100 10.93 5.58 3.51
CA ILE A 100 10.10 5.19 2.35
C ILE A 100 10.90 4.29 1.44
N LYS A 101 10.38 3.08 1.20
CA LYS A 101 11.04 2.06 0.38
C LYS A 101 10.08 1.49 -0.66
N TYR A 102 10.48 1.51 -1.91
CA TYR A 102 9.69 0.95 -3.01
C TYR A 102 10.45 -0.10 -3.78
N LEU A 103 9.72 -1.14 -4.17
CA LEU A 103 10.19 -2.19 -5.05
C LEU A 103 9.42 -2.13 -6.37
N LEU A 104 10.15 -2.00 -7.47
CA LEU A 104 9.63 -1.91 -8.84
C LEU A 104 10.02 -3.14 -9.64
N PRO A 105 9.20 -3.55 -10.63
CA PRO A 105 9.60 -4.60 -11.56
C PRO A 105 10.76 -4.12 -12.47
N LYS A 106 11.64 -5.04 -12.85
CA LYS A 106 12.77 -4.79 -13.74
C LYS A 106 12.33 -4.62 -15.19
N PHE A 107 11.67 -3.50 -15.49
CA PHE A 107 11.38 -3.04 -16.85
C PHE A 107 12.04 -1.68 -17.06
N PRO A 108 12.78 -1.47 -18.18
CA PRO A 108 13.52 -0.22 -18.40
C PRO A 108 12.65 1.04 -18.36
N ASP A 109 11.40 0.97 -18.81
CA ASP A 109 10.44 2.07 -18.76
C ASP A 109 10.06 2.49 -17.31
N ARG A 110 10.36 1.66 -16.30
CA ARG A 110 10.17 1.98 -14.87
C ARG A 110 11.24 2.90 -14.30
N LEU A 111 12.34 3.07 -15.02
CA LEU A 111 13.44 3.94 -14.60
C LEU A 111 13.00 5.38 -14.37
N GLN A 112 12.02 5.88 -15.13
CA GLN A 112 11.49 7.24 -14.96
C GLN A 112 10.89 7.44 -13.56
N ILE A 113 10.00 6.54 -13.12
CA ILE A 113 9.37 6.62 -11.81
C ILE A 113 10.38 6.31 -10.71
N GLY A 114 11.25 5.33 -10.92
CA GLY A 114 12.33 5.01 -10.00
C GLY A 114 13.22 6.21 -9.70
N ALA A 115 13.68 6.92 -10.74
CA ALA A 115 14.49 8.13 -10.60
C ALA A 115 13.73 9.26 -9.90
N MET A 116 12.47 9.49 -10.28
CA MET A 116 11.62 10.53 -9.67
C MET A 116 11.45 10.29 -8.16
N TYR A 117 11.14 9.08 -7.74
CA TYR A 117 10.91 8.76 -6.33
C TYR A 117 12.21 8.70 -5.53
N THR A 118 13.32 8.26 -6.14
CA THR A 118 14.65 8.34 -5.53
C THR A 118 15.04 9.80 -5.29
N LYS A 119 14.78 10.69 -6.26
CA LYS A 119 15.03 12.13 -6.11
C LYS A 119 14.18 12.75 -5.01
N ALA A 120 12.96 12.27 -4.82
CA ALA A 120 12.08 12.69 -3.72
C ALA A 120 12.52 12.11 -2.34
N GLY A 121 13.53 11.25 -2.30
CA GLY A 121 14.13 10.72 -1.07
C GLY A 121 13.69 9.30 -0.71
N ALA A 122 12.92 8.60 -1.55
CA ALA A 122 12.62 7.19 -1.32
C ALA A 122 13.80 6.29 -1.69
N GLU A 123 13.97 5.20 -0.96
CA GLU A 123 14.82 4.10 -1.37
C GLU A 123 14.07 3.26 -2.42
N VAL A 124 14.53 3.30 -3.66
CA VAL A 124 13.92 2.54 -4.75
C VAL A 124 14.83 1.41 -5.17
N ARG A 125 14.27 0.22 -5.25
CA ARG A 125 14.92 -1.00 -5.73
C ARG A 125 14.11 -1.65 -6.83
N PHE A 126 14.76 -2.46 -7.64
CA PHE A 126 14.17 -3.21 -8.76
C PHE A 126 14.33 -4.70 -8.54
N SER A 127 13.31 -5.48 -8.89
CA SER A 127 13.36 -6.94 -8.78
C SER A 127 12.55 -7.61 -9.88
N SER A 128 12.95 -8.83 -10.24
CA SER A 128 12.19 -9.76 -11.10
C SER A 128 11.36 -10.77 -10.30
N CYS A 129 11.19 -10.57 -9.00
CA CYS A 129 10.36 -11.40 -8.16
C CYS A 129 8.89 -11.39 -8.64
N LEU A 130 8.23 -12.54 -8.70
CA LEU A 130 6.86 -12.69 -9.19
C LEU A 130 5.87 -11.78 -8.47
N MET A 131 6.09 -11.54 -7.19
CA MET A 131 5.25 -10.70 -6.35
C MET A 131 5.17 -9.26 -6.86
N VAL A 132 6.31 -8.70 -7.31
CA VAL A 132 6.40 -7.31 -7.81
C VAL A 132 5.63 -7.14 -9.13
N HIS A 133 5.47 -8.22 -9.89
CA HIS A 133 4.71 -8.23 -11.13
C HIS A 133 3.20 -8.41 -10.92
N SER A 134 2.82 -9.10 -9.84
CA SER A 134 1.45 -9.59 -9.64
C SER A 134 0.61 -8.71 -8.71
N ILE A 135 1.21 -8.10 -7.70
CA ILE A 135 0.49 -7.36 -6.66
C ILE A 135 1.11 -5.98 -6.47
N ARG A 136 0.24 -4.98 -6.37
CA ARG A 136 0.60 -3.60 -6.04
C ARG A 136 0.10 -3.30 -4.65
N TYR A 137 0.99 -2.89 -3.77
CA TYR A 137 0.57 -2.53 -2.42
C TYR A 137 1.50 -1.48 -1.80
N SER A 138 0.98 -0.78 -0.83
CA SER A 138 1.74 0.04 0.10
C SER A 138 1.34 -0.35 1.52
N VAL A 139 2.31 -0.57 2.38
CA VAL A 139 2.14 -0.79 3.82
C VAL A 139 2.63 0.45 4.55
N VAL A 140 1.82 0.99 5.42
CA VAL A 140 2.13 2.18 6.22
C VAL A 140 2.15 1.79 7.70
N ASP A 141 3.30 2.02 8.34
CA ASP A 141 3.54 1.80 9.78
C ASP A 141 3.09 0.41 10.27
N GLU A 142 3.18 -0.63 9.44
CA GLU A 142 2.71 -2.00 9.72
C GLU A 142 1.23 -2.10 10.18
N ARG A 143 0.40 -1.11 9.83
CA ARG A 143 -0.98 -1.01 10.31
C ARG A 143 -2.01 -0.90 9.19
N ILE A 144 -1.66 -0.18 8.13
CA ILE A 144 -2.56 0.09 7.02
C ILE A 144 -1.93 -0.49 5.76
N VAL A 145 -2.72 -1.23 5.01
CA VAL A 145 -2.35 -1.77 3.70
C VAL A 145 -3.26 -1.15 2.65
N VAL A 146 -2.68 -0.57 1.61
CA VAL A 146 -3.42 -0.14 0.42
C VAL A 146 -3.01 -1.06 -0.72
N ILE A 147 -3.94 -1.85 -1.23
CA ILE A 147 -3.70 -2.84 -2.29
C ILE A 147 -4.38 -2.38 -3.58
N GLY A 148 -3.65 -2.42 -4.69
CA GLY A 148 -4.20 -2.28 -6.03
C GLY A 148 -4.16 -3.62 -6.77
N ILE A 149 -5.31 -4.09 -7.23
CA ILE A 149 -5.41 -5.33 -8.00
C ILE A 149 -5.64 -4.96 -9.46
N PRO A 150 -4.80 -5.42 -10.41
CA PRO A 150 -5.08 -5.30 -11.83
C PRO A 150 -6.30 -6.19 -12.18
N GLU A 151 -7.19 -5.71 -13.04
CA GLU A 151 -8.35 -6.50 -13.47
C GLU A 151 -7.99 -7.57 -14.49
N ASP A 152 -6.90 -7.39 -15.24
CA ASP A 152 -6.38 -8.36 -16.19
C ASP A 152 -4.94 -8.74 -15.85
N ILE A 153 -4.56 -9.97 -16.19
CA ILE A 153 -3.20 -10.53 -16.01
C ILE A 153 -2.29 -9.96 -17.12
N GLY A 154 -2.18 -8.63 -17.17
CA GLY A 154 -1.33 -7.93 -18.11
C GLY A 154 -0.36 -7.02 -17.38
N GLU A 155 0.93 -7.15 -17.64
CA GLU A 155 2.02 -6.42 -16.99
C GLU A 155 1.93 -4.89 -17.12
N ARG A 156 1.07 -4.39 -18.00
CA ARG A 156 0.96 -2.97 -18.37
C ARG A 156 -0.31 -2.28 -17.90
N GLU A 157 -1.26 -3.00 -17.33
CA GLU A 157 -2.52 -2.39 -16.96
C GLU A 157 -2.44 -1.57 -15.68
N ALA A 158 -3.03 -0.40 -15.76
CA ALA A 158 -3.20 0.48 -14.61
C ALA A 158 -4.16 -0.16 -13.59
N THR A 159 -3.89 0.05 -12.31
CA THR A 159 -4.79 -0.34 -11.22
C THR A 159 -6.15 0.31 -11.43
N LYS A 160 -7.18 -0.47 -11.69
CA LYS A 160 -8.56 0.02 -11.85
C LYS A 160 -9.34 0.01 -10.55
N LYS A 161 -8.99 -0.92 -9.65
CA LYS A 161 -9.62 -1.05 -8.33
C LYS A 161 -8.56 -1.15 -7.24
N GLY A 162 -8.84 -0.56 -6.10
CA GLY A 162 -7.97 -0.62 -4.94
C GLY A 162 -8.76 -0.91 -3.66
N TYR A 163 -8.03 -1.31 -2.63
CA TYR A 163 -8.58 -1.63 -1.31
C TYR A 163 -7.68 -1.02 -0.24
N THR A 164 -8.29 -0.39 0.75
CA THR A 164 -7.59 0.03 1.97
C THR A 164 -8.00 -0.92 3.09
N ILE A 165 -7.02 -1.60 3.68
CA ILE A 165 -7.24 -2.64 4.68
C ILE A 165 -6.46 -2.27 5.94
N PRO A 166 -7.11 -1.86 7.03
CA PRO A 166 -6.46 -1.71 8.33
C PRO A 166 -6.25 -3.10 8.94
N SER A 167 -5.08 -3.68 8.76
CA SER A 167 -4.73 -5.01 9.25
C SER A 167 -3.23 -5.13 9.51
N GLU A 168 -2.86 -5.19 10.77
CA GLU A 168 -1.46 -5.42 11.18
C GLU A 168 -0.95 -6.77 10.69
N GLY A 169 -1.76 -7.83 10.77
CA GLY A 169 -1.37 -9.16 10.30
C GLY A 169 -1.05 -9.19 8.80
N LEU A 170 -1.90 -8.58 7.97
CA LEU A 170 -1.65 -8.48 6.53
C LEU A 170 -0.45 -7.58 6.24
N ALA A 171 -0.29 -6.48 6.97
CA ALA A 171 0.83 -5.57 6.83
C ALA A 171 2.16 -6.28 7.10
N ILE A 172 2.24 -7.07 8.17
CA ILE A 172 3.44 -7.86 8.51
C ILE A 172 3.74 -8.91 7.42
N VAL A 173 2.72 -9.62 6.93
CA VAL A 173 2.90 -10.60 5.85
C VAL A 173 3.47 -9.94 4.60
N LEU A 174 2.90 -8.81 4.17
CA LEU A 174 3.38 -8.11 2.97
C LEU A 174 4.76 -7.47 3.18
N LYS A 175 5.08 -7.02 4.39
CA LYS A 175 6.42 -6.54 4.73
C LYS A 175 7.46 -7.66 4.67
N ASN A 176 7.14 -8.85 5.17
CA ASN A 176 8.02 -10.00 5.06
C ASN A 176 8.28 -10.35 3.59
N TYR A 177 7.23 -10.43 2.76
CA TYR A 177 7.39 -10.64 1.33
C TYR A 177 8.26 -9.57 0.65
N PHE A 178 8.12 -8.31 1.04
CA PHE A 178 8.96 -7.24 0.53
C PHE A 178 10.44 -7.48 0.87
N ASN A 179 10.74 -7.86 2.12
CA ASN A 179 12.09 -8.10 2.59
C ASN A 179 12.70 -9.39 2.01
N ASP A 180 11.89 -10.43 1.84
CA ASP A 180 12.31 -11.74 1.34
C ASP A 180 12.44 -11.79 -0.20
N CYS A 181 12.04 -10.71 -0.89
CA CYS A 181 12.15 -10.66 -2.34
C CYS A 181 13.62 -10.67 -2.77
N GLU A 182 14.03 -11.77 -3.37
CA GLU A 182 15.41 -11.98 -3.82
C GLU A 182 15.82 -11.06 -4.97
N LYS A 183 17.14 -10.89 -5.15
CA LYS A 183 17.74 -10.16 -6.28
C LYS A 183 17.22 -8.73 -6.46
N GLN A 184 17.10 -8.02 -5.35
CA GLN A 184 16.83 -6.59 -5.38
C GLN A 184 18.09 -5.83 -5.82
N THR A 185 17.95 -4.98 -6.83
CA THR A 185 19.01 -4.09 -7.30
C THR A 185 18.64 -2.64 -7.07
N SER A 186 19.61 -1.80 -6.70
CA SER A 186 19.42 -0.36 -6.60
C SER A 186 19.15 0.27 -7.98
N LEU A 187 18.68 1.51 -8.00
CA LEU A 187 18.50 2.25 -9.25
C LEU A 187 19.82 2.33 -10.07
N LYS A 188 20.95 2.59 -9.40
CA LYS A 188 22.28 2.63 -10.06
C LYS A 188 22.63 1.29 -10.70
N GLU A 189 22.54 0.22 -9.94
CA GLU A 189 22.87 -1.13 -10.45
C GLU A 189 21.95 -1.52 -11.60
N TYR A 190 20.66 -1.20 -11.51
CA TYR A 190 19.73 -1.52 -12.58
C TYR A 190 19.98 -0.71 -13.86
N ILE A 191 20.33 0.57 -13.75
CA ILE A 191 20.74 1.36 -14.91
C ILE A 191 21.96 0.73 -15.60
N LEU A 192 22.99 0.32 -14.83
CA LEU A 192 24.17 -0.35 -15.35
C LEU A 192 23.83 -1.69 -16.02
N GLU A 193 22.93 -2.47 -15.41
CA GLU A 193 22.44 -3.72 -15.99
C GLU A 193 21.74 -3.48 -17.35
N VAL A 194 20.90 -2.44 -17.45
CA VAL A 194 20.24 -2.09 -18.71
C VAL A 194 21.25 -1.65 -19.78
N ILE A 195 22.26 -0.84 -19.41
CA ILE A 195 23.34 -0.43 -20.33
C ILE A 195 24.10 -1.66 -20.85
N GLU A 196 24.46 -2.57 -19.96
CA GLU A 196 25.18 -3.79 -20.31
C GLU A 196 24.37 -4.70 -21.24
N GLN A 197 23.08 -4.88 -20.96
CA GLN A 197 22.21 -5.75 -21.75
C GLN A 197 21.84 -5.19 -23.12
N THR A 198 21.68 -3.87 -23.23
CA THR A 198 21.21 -3.22 -24.46
C THR A 198 22.32 -2.61 -25.30
N GLY A 199 23.49 -2.37 -24.72
CA GLY A 199 24.56 -1.57 -25.36
C GLY A 199 24.20 -0.09 -25.52
N ALA A 200 23.12 0.38 -24.86
CA ALA A 200 22.66 1.76 -24.95
C ALA A 200 23.61 2.71 -24.22
N THR A 201 23.73 3.94 -24.73
CA THR A 201 24.47 4.99 -24.04
C THR A 201 23.60 5.67 -22.98
N ILE A 202 24.23 6.34 -22.03
CA ILE A 202 23.51 7.11 -20.99
C ILE A 202 22.62 8.17 -21.65
N GLU A 203 23.09 8.83 -22.70
CA GLU A 203 22.33 9.84 -23.45
C GLU A 203 21.08 9.23 -24.09
N HIS A 204 21.21 8.02 -24.66
CA HIS A 204 20.08 7.31 -25.25
C HIS A 204 19.03 6.95 -24.21
N LEU A 205 19.44 6.39 -23.06
CA LEU A 205 18.54 6.06 -21.95
C LEU A 205 17.85 7.31 -21.38
N ALA A 206 18.60 8.41 -21.20
CA ALA A 206 18.04 9.67 -20.72
C ALA A 206 16.92 10.18 -21.63
N LYS A 207 17.15 10.13 -22.94
CA LYS A 207 16.15 10.56 -23.95
C LYS A 207 14.95 9.62 -24.01
N GLU A 208 15.17 8.32 -24.04
CA GLU A 208 14.13 7.31 -24.20
C GLU A 208 13.18 7.28 -22.97
N PHE A 209 13.76 7.30 -21.78
CA PHE A 209 12.99 7.23 -20.52
C PHE A 209 12.71 8.60 -19.89
N ARG A 210 12.95 9.70 -20.62
CA ARG A 210 12.69 11.08 -20.16
C ARG A 210 13.35 11.40 -18.81
N LEU A 211 14.60 10.96 -18.66
CA LEU A 211 15.43 11.21 -17.47
C LEU A 211 16.31 12.44 -17.70
N ASP A 212 16.69 13.10 -16.61
CA ASP A 212 17.70 14.14 -16.68
C ASP A 212 19.09 13.50 -16.88
N GLU A 213 19.73 13.83 -18.02
CA GLU A 213 21.01 13.24 -18.40
C GLU A 213 22.12 13.53 -17.38
N LYS A 214 22.14 14.73 -16.80
CA LYS A 214 23.14 15.12 -15.81
C LYS A 214 22.95 14.35 -14.50
N GLU A 215 21.71 14.17 -14.09
CA GLU A 215 21.37 13.36 -12.92
C GLU A 215 21.74 11.89 -13.15
N LEU A 216 21.43 11.36 -14.33
CA LEU A 216 21.78 9.99 -14.70
C LEU A 216 23.30 9.75 -14.70
N LYS A 217 24.07 10.66 -15.29
CA LYS A 217 25.55 10.61 -15.27
C LYS A 217 26.11 10.64 -13.84
N LYS A 218 25.53 11.48 -12.97
CA LYS A 218 25.93 11.56 -11.57
C LYS A 218 25.59 10.30 -10.77
N LEU A 219 24.48 9.63 -11.11
CA LEU A 219 24.05 8.39 -10.46
C LEU A 219 24.95 7.20 -10.83
N VAL A 220 25.47 7.18 -12.06
CA VAL A 220 26.26 6.06 -12.58
C VAL A 220 27.74 6.19 -12.22
N GLN A 221 28.23 7.41 -12.00
CA GLN A 221 29.58 7.65 -11.45
C GLN A 221 29.65 7.25 -9.97
#